data_f0e3aa8685d9f6cd3c05048c4fbece63
#
_entry.id   f0e3aa8685d9f6cd3c05048c4fbece63
#
_cell.length_a   1.000
_cell.length_b   1.000
_cell.length_c   1.000
_cell.angle_alpha   90.00
_cell.angle_beta   90.00
_cell.angle_gamma   90.00
#
_symmetry.space_group_name_H-M   'P 1'
#
loop_
_entity.id
_entity.type
_entity.pdbx_description
1 polymer ?
#
loop_
_entity_poly.entity_id
_entity_poly.type
_entity_poly.pdbx_seq_one_letter_code
_entity_poly.pdbx_strand_id
1 'polypeptide(L)'
;DLASLKVLVLDEADRMLDMGFRDDVSAIIEQCASDKQVIMLSATLGHRGLGGVAREVLRSPRSVSIGTVRQAHSSIHHQRILVDSPQHKDRVLLALLQAGNFKRALVFANKRSTATRLAGWLEHNQLRTGCLQGEMTTEQRKQVVTAFSDGKLGVLCASDVAARGLDIPEIDVVINYDLPHSGDDYLHRTGRTGRAGAGGLAISLVGAAEWNLMISIQRYLKLGFEQRSLPGLKARYSGPKKQKSSGKAAGKKKRARPAAEKRRSRERNRKQRGKPGPGKDRGETPVNDGFAPLMKKDPG
;
A
#
# COMPACT_ATOMS: atom_id res chain seq x y z
N ASP A 1 29.47 13.83 6.02
CA ASP A 1 29.31 14.70 7.19
C ASP A 1 27.99 15.45 7.10
N LEU A 2 27.06 15.19 8.03
CA LEU A 2 25.76 15.83 8.08
C LEU A 2 25.77 17.14 8.91
N ALA A 3 26.84 17.38 9.66
CA ALA A 3 26.93 18.55 10.54
C ALA A 3 27.01 19.88 9.76
N SER A 4 27.42 19.85 8.50
CA SER A 4 27.50 21.02 7.62
C SER A 4 26.28 21.19 6.70
N LEU A 5 25.26 20.30 6.81
CA LEU A 5 24.09 20.28 5.93
C LEU A 5 23.25 21.56 6.11
N LYS A 6 22.98 22.28 5.02
CA LYS A 6 22.16 23.50 5.02
C LYS A 6 20.71 23.25 4.65
N VAL A 7 20.43 22.24 3.83
CA VAL A 7 19.07 21.91 3.38
C VAL A 7 18.86 20.41 3.47
N LEU A 8 17.78 20.00 4.12
CA LEU A 8 17.31 18.60 4.18
C LEU A 8 15.97 18.51 3.46
N VAL A 9 15.88 17.65 2.47
CA VAL A 9 14.63 17.37 1.76
C VAL A 9 14.15 15.97 2.12
N LEU A 10 12.95 15.86 2.67
CA LEU A 10 12.24 14.61 2.94
C LEU A 10 11.17 14.43 1.88
N ASP A 11 11.44 13.64 0.86
CA ASP A 11 10.49 13.36 -0.21
C ASP A 11 9.70 12.08 0.06
N GLU A 12 8.46 12.00 -0.42
CA GLU A 12 7.51 10.91 -0.12
C GLU A 12 7.37 10.64 1.40
N ALA A 13 7.24 11.72 2.20
CA ALA A 13 7.25 11.62 3.66
C ALA A 13 6.11 10.75 4.24
N ASP A 14 4.93 10.70 3.60
CA ASP A 14 3.85 9.78 3.90
C ASP A 14 4.31 8.32 3.77
N ARG A 15 5.09 8.01 2.76
CA ARG A 15 5.64 6.68 2.52
C ARG A 15 6.71 6.27 3.53
N MET A 16 7.59 7.19 3.90
CA MET A 16 8.59 6.91 4.95
C MET A 16 7.91 6.50 6.25
N LEU A 17 6.78 7.14 6.59
CA LEU A 17 6.00 6.81 7.78
C LEU A 17 5.30 5.46 7.68
N ASP A 18 4.69 5.15 6.53
CA ASP A 18 4.06 3.84 6.28
C ASP A 18 5.03 2.67 6.42
N MET A 19 6.30 2.91 6.09
CA MET A 19 7.38 1.93 6.21
C MET A 19 8.00 1.84 7.61
N GLY A 20 7.58 2.69 8.54
CA GLY A 20 8.08 2.70 9.90
C GLY A 20 9.42 3.41 10.08
N PHE A 21 9.90 4.20 9.11
CA PHE A 21 11.18 4.93 9.16
C PHE A 21 11.15 6.22 10.00
N ARG A 22 10.15 6.39 10.86
CA ARG A 22 10.05 7.59 11.70
C ARG A 22 11.29 7.80 12.55
N ASP A 23 11.72 6.74 13.24
CA ASP A 23 12.84 6.82 14.17
C ASP A 23 14.16 7.02 13.40
N ASP A 24 14.32 6.38 12.25
CA ASP A 24 15.48 6.57 11.37
C ASP A 24 15.57 8.02 10.85
N VAL A 25 14.44 8.60 10.43
CA VAL A 25 14.38 10.00 9.99
C VAL A 25 14.74 10.95 11.14
N SER A 26 14.23 10.71 12.35
CA SER A 26 14.57 11.51 13.53
C SER A 26 16.07 11.42 13.86
N ALA A 27 16.65 10.23 13.83
CA ALA A 27 18.08 10.01 14.07
C ALA A 27 18.97 10.73 13.03
N ILE A 28 18.56 10.75 11.75
CA ILE A 28 19.28 11.51 10.70
C ILE A 28 19.20 13.01 10.98
N ILE A 29 18.03 13.51 11.37
CA ILE A 29 17.81 14.94 11.62
C ILE A 29 18.63 15.43 12.80
N GLU A 30 18.77 14.62 13.86
CA GLU A 30 19.59 14.93 15.03
C GLU A 30 21.09 15.09 14.70
N GLN A 31 21.57 14.36 13.69
CA GLN A 31 22.96 14.45 13.23
C GLN A 31 23.23 15.64 12.30
N CYS A 32 22.19 16.26 11.78
CA CYS A 32 22.33 17.41 10.90
C CYS A 32 22.53 18.71 11.68
N ALA A 33 23.13 19.71 11.04
CA ALA A 33 23.29 21.07 11.60
C ALA A 33 21.97 21.58 12.21
N SER A 34 22.06 22.27 13.36
CA SER A 34 20.90 22.88 14.00
C SER A 34 20.27 23.98 13.16
N ASP A 35 21.11 24.70 12.38
CA ASP A 35 20.69 25.76 11.46
C ASP A 35 20.59 25.21 10.03
N LYS A 36 19.52 24.47 9.78
CA LYS A 36 19.20 23.90 8.46
C LYS A 36 17.77 24.22 8.06
N GLN A 37 17.53 24.40 6.79
CA GLN A 37 16.19 24.38 6.22
C GLN A 37 15.73 22.94 6.03
N VAL A 38 14.50 22.64 6.48
CA VAL A 38 13.89 21.33 6.24
C VAL A 38 12.69 21.50 5.31
N ILE A 39 12.68 20.75 4.22
CA ILE A 39 11.59 20.70 3.25
C ILE A 39 10.98 19.29 3.31
N MET A 40 9.68 19.22 3.56
CA MET A 40 8.95 17.96 3.57
C MET A 40 7.95 17.94 2.41
N LEU A 41 8.09 16.96 1.54
CA LEU A 41 7.21 16.74 0.38
C LEU A 41 6.38 15.47 0.60
N SER A 42 5.09 15.54 0.28
CA SER A 42 4.17 14.41 0.40
C SER A 42 3.04 14.55 -0.61
N ALA A 43 2.65 13.44 -1.21
CA ALA A 43 1.48 13.39 -2.08
C ALA A 43 0.17 13.48 -1.28
N THR A 44 0.19 13.10 0.00
CA THR A 44 -1.00 13.02 0.86
C THR A 44 -0.78 13.76 2.18
N LEU A 45 -1.09 15.06 2.19
CA LEU A 45 -0.96 15.91 3.40
C LEU A 45 -1.88 15.46 4.56
N GLY A 46 -2.98 14.77 4.25
CA GLY A 46 -3.91 14.22 5.26
C GLY A 46 -3.51 12.86 5.84
N HIS A 47 -2.33 12.34 5.53
CA HIS A 47 -1.85 11.05 6.02
C HIS A 47 -1.75 11.04 7.56
N ARG A 48 -2.24 9.94 8.17
CA ARG A 48 -2.16 9.76 9.64
C ARG A 48 -0.70 9.66 10.07
N GLY A 49 -0.29 10.53 10.99
CA GLY A 49 1.08 10.57 11.50
C GLY A 49 1.96 11.65 10.86
N LEU A 50 1.69 12.07 9.61
CA LEU A 50 2.50 13.10 8.94
C LEU A 50 2.54 14.41 9.74
N GLY A 51 1.39 14.85 10.28
CA GLY A 51 1.31 16.03 11.13
C GLY A 51 2.08 15.92 12.45
N GLY A 52 2.29 14.70 12.96
CA GLY A 52 3.14 14.44 14.13
C GLY A 52 4.61 14.70 13.79
N VAL A 53 5.10 14.01 12.76
CA VAL A 53 6.49 14.16 12.30
C VAL A 53 6.78 15.57 11.81
N ALA A 54 5.85 16.19 11.08
CA ALA A 54 6.01 17.57 10.65
C ALA A 54 6.22 18.54 11.83
N ARG A 55 5.53 18.36 12.96
CA ARG A 55 5.73 19.17 14.17
C ARG A 55 7.06 18.94 14.87
N GLU A 56 7.59 17.71 14.78
CA GLU A 56 8.89 17.35 15.36
C GLU A 56 10.05 17.88 14.52
N VAL A 57 9.89 17.87 13.19
CA VAL A 57 10.96 18.07 12.21
C VAL A 57 11.01 19.49 11.67
N LEU A 58 9.84 20.11 11.49
CA LEU A 58 9.73 21.43 10.85
C LEU A 58 9.62 22.55 11.91
N ARG A 59 10.33 23.65 11.67
CA ARG A 59 10.27 24.87 12.50
C ARG A 59 9.43 25.92 11.78
N SER A 60 8.32 26.34 12.39
CA SER A 60 7.40 27.36 11.82
C SER A 60 7.10 27.12 10.31
N PRO A 61 6.62 25.92 9.91
CA PRO A 61 6.54 25.58 8.51
C PRO A 61 5.49 26.41 7.77
N ARG A 62 5.80 26.79 6.54
CA ARG A 62 4.81 27.25 5.57
C ARG A 62 4.29 26.02 4.81
N SER A 63 2.96 25.85 4.83
CA SER A 63 2.31 24.78 4.04
C SER A 63 1.93 25.31 2.67
N VAL A 64 2.42 24.63 1.63
CA VAL A 64 2.05 24.91 0.24
C VAL A 64 1.36 23.68 -0.31
N SER A 65 0.13 23.83 -0.78
CA SER A 65 -0.63 22.75 -1.42
C SER A 65 -0.90 23.11 -2.86
N ILE A 66 -0.40 22.26 -3.77
CA ILE A 66 -0.57 22.44 -5.22
C ILE A 66 -1.66 21.48 -5.68
N GLY A 67 -2.85 22.01 -5.94
CA GLY A 67 -3.99 21.23 -6.38
C GLY A 67 -4.60 20.36 -5.28
N THR A 68 -5.57 19.57 -5.68
CA THR A 68 -6.16 18.53 -4.84
C THR A 68 -5.83 17.16 -5.45
N VAL A 69 -5.79 16.12 -4.63
CA VAL A 69 -5.67 14.73 -5.08
C VAL A 69 -6.62 14.42 -6.25
N ARG A 70 -7.83 15.00 -6.23
CA ARG A 70 -8.83 14.85 -7.28
C ARG A 70 -8.42 15.52 -8.60
N GLN A 71 -7.77 16.69 -8.53
CA GLN A 71 -7.29 17.40 -9.74
C GLN A 71 -6.10 16.71 -10.37
N ALA A 72 -5.18 16.18 -9.56
CA ALA A 72 -4.01 15.45 -10.04
C ALA A 72 -4.37 14.17 -10.83
N HIS A 73 -5.57 13.61 -10.61
CA HIS A 73 -6.04 12.38 -11.26
C HIS A 73 -7.23 12.58 -12.21
N SER A 74 -7.62 13.83 -12.50
CA SER A 74 -8.73 14.15 -13.40
C SER A 74 -8.46 13.71 -14.85
N SER A 75 -7.19 13.59 -15.24
CA SER A 75 -6.76 13.09 -16.56
C SER A 75 -6.71 11.56 -16.65
N ILE A 76 -6.91 10.83 -15.53
CA ILE A 76 -6.82 9.38 -15.50
C ILE A 76 -8.22 8.76 -15.56
N HIS A 77 -8.45 7.90 -16.54
CA HIS A 77 -9.68 7.13 -16.65
C HIS A 77 -9.57 5.86 -15.79
N HIS A 78 -10.43 5.74 -14.78
CA HIS A 78 -10.40 4.64 -13.81
C HIS A 78 -11.42 3.57 -14.17
N GLN A 79 -10.97 2.35 -14.47
CA GLN A 79 -11.81 1.22 -14.82
C GLN A 79 -11.64 0.07 -13.83
N ARG A 80 -12.69 -0.76 -13.69
CA ARG A 80 -12.64 -2.03 -12.98
C ARG A 80 -13.13 -3.15 -13.87
N ILE A 81 -12.51 -4.32 -13.75
CA ILE A 81 -12.97 -5.55 -14.36
C ILE A 81 -13.17 -6.57 -13.25
N LEU A 82 -14.38 -7.13 -13.17
CA LEU A 82 -14.68 -8.18 -12.20
C LEU A 82 -14.09 -9.50 -12.65
N VAL A 83 -13.57 -10.27 -11.68
CA VAL A 83 -12.94 -11.57 -11.91
C VAL A 83 -13.40 -12.60 -10.88
N ASP A 84 -13.41 -13.88 -11.27
CA ASP A 84 -13.94 -14.97 -10.43
C ASP A 84 -12.86 -15.68 -9.62
N SER A 85 -11.65 -15.81 -10.19
CA SER A 85 -10.56 -16.59 -9.61
C SER A 85 -9.20 -16.03 -10.06
N PRO A 86 -8.09 -16.45 -9.43
CA PRO A 86 -6.75 -16.08 -9.89
C PRO A 86 -6.48 -16.48 -11.35
N GLN A 87 -6.92 -17.65 -11.78
CA GLN A 87 -6.77 -18.11 -13.17
C GLN A 87 -7.59 -17.27 -14.15
N HIS A 88 -8.78 -16.82 -13.73
CA HIS A 88 -9.58 -15.89 -14.52
C HIS A 88 -8.89 -14.52 -14.59
N LYS A 89 -8.29 -14.06 -13.48
CA LYS A 89 -7.52 -12.81 -13.41
C LYS A 89 -6.34 -12.83 -14.37
N ASP A 90 -5.60 -13.95 -14.45
CA ASP A 90 -4.51 -14.14 -15.40
C ASP A 90 -4.99 -14.02 -16.86
N ARG A 91 -6.05 -14.74 -17.22
CA ARG A 91 -6.62 -14.70 -18.59
C ARG A 91 -7.11 -13.30 -18.98
N VAL A 92 -7.76 -12.59 -18.04
CA VAL A 92 -8.21 -11.20 -18.25
C VAL A 92 -7.01 -10.28 -18.46
N LEU A 93 -5.95 -10.41 -17.67
CA LEU A 93 -4.72 -9.64 -17.83
C LEU A 93 -4.10 -9.86 -19.22
N LEU A 94 -3.94 -11.11 -19.63
CA LEU A 94 -3.37 -11.45 -20.94
C LEU A 94 -4.21 -10.86 -22.08
N ALA A 95 -5.51 -11.06 -22.05
CA ALA A 95 -6.41 -10.52 -23.09
C ALA A 95 -6.41 -9.00 -23.15
N LEU A 96 -6.32 -8.31 -21.99
CA LEU A 96 -6.15 -6.85 -21.94
C LEU A 96 -4.87 -6.39 -22.66
N LEU A 97 -3.77 -7.06 -22.38
CA LEU A 97 -2.46 -6.69 -22.92
C LEU A 97 -2.33 -7.03 -24.40
N GLN A 98 -2.96 -8.11 -24.86
CA GLN A 98 -2.96 -8.52 -26.28
C GLN A 98 -3.92 -7.68 -27.14
N ALA A 99 -5.11 -7.33 -26.61
CA ALA A 99 -6.11 -6.56 -27.35
C ALA A 99 -5.91 -5.05 -27.24
N GLY A 100 -5.14 -4.59 -26.25
CA GLY A 100 -4.93 -3.17 -26.01
C GLY A 100 -3.85 -2.59 -26.92
N ASN A 101 -4.10 -1.40 -27.50
CA ASN A 101 -3.11 -0.64 -28.24
C ASN A 101 -2.16 0.12 -27.28
N PHE A 102 -1.66 -0.56 -26.25
CA PHE A 102 -0.76 0.02 -25.27
C PHE A 102 0.69 -0.18 -25.73
N LYS A 103 1.45 0.87 -25.78
CA LYS A 103 2.90 0.80 -26.02
C LYS A 103 3.62 0.38 -24.74
N ARG A 104 3.18 0.92 -23.59
CA ARG A 104 3.77 0.69 -22.26
C ARG A 104 2.70 0.43 -21.21
N ALA A 105 2.68 -0.76 -20.65
CA ALA A 105 1.78 -1.17 -19.59
C ALA A 105 2.57 -1.47 -18.29
N LEU A 106 2.14 -0.90 -17.18
CA LEU A 106 2.69 -1.19 -15.86
C LEU A 106 1.68 -2.02 -15.06
N VAL A 107 2.08 -3.23 -14.65
CA VAL A 107 1.23 -4.18 -13.92
C VAL A 107 1.68 -4.26 -12.48
N PHE A 108 0.79 -3.91 -11.54
CA PHE A 108 1.06 -3.98 -10.12
C PHE A 108 0.49 -5.22 -9.47
N ALA A 109 1.32 -5.90 -8.68
CA ALA A 109 0.92 -6.97 -7.77
C ALA A 109 1.37 -6.64 -6.34
N ASN A 110 0.59 -7.08 -5.33
CA ASN A 110 0.91 -6.79 -3.93
C ASN A 110 2.13 -7.58 -3.44
N LYS A 111 2.38 -8.75 -4.03
CA LYS A 111 3.51 -9.61 -3.65
C LYS A 111 4.56 -9.66 -4.76
N ARG A 112 5.84 -9.61 -4.37
CA ARG A 112 6.97 -9.79 -5.28
C ARG A 112 6.85 -11.11 -6.07
N SER A 113 6.55 -12.21 -5.40
CA SER A 113 6.38 -13.53 -6.05
C SER A 113 5.28 -13.52 -7.12
N THR A 114 4.20 -12.78 -6.90
CA THR A 114 3.13 -12.62 -7.90
C THR A 114 3.62 -11.81 -9.09
N ALA A 115 4.34 -10.71 -8.88
CA ALA A 115 4.90 -9.89 -9.96
C ALA A 115 5.88 -10.71 -10.82
N THR A 116 6.78 -11.49 -10.20
CA THR A 116 7.72 -12.38 -10.89
C THR A 116 7.01 -13.47 -11.69
N ARG A 117 6.02 -14.13 -11.07
CA ARG A 117 5.20 -15.15 -11.75
C ARG A 117 4.47 -14.58 -12.96
N LEU A 118 3.87 -13.41 -12.82
CA LEU A 118 3.17 -12.76 -13.91
C LEU A 118 4.12 -12.41 -15.06
N ALA A 119 5.29 -11.86 -14.76
CA ALA A 119 6.26 -11.52 -15.80
C ALA A 119 6.67 -12.75 -16.61
N GLY A 120 7.08 -13.85 -15.96
CA GLY A 120 7.45 -15.09 -16.65
C GLY A 120 6.29 -15.71 -17.41
N TRP A 121 5.07 -15.64 -16.84
CA TRP A 121 3.88 -16.16 -17.53
C TRP A 121 3.49 -15.33 -18.77
N LEU A 122 3.59 -13.99 -18.70
CA LEU A 122 3.34 -13.10 -19.83
C LEU A 122 4.42 -13.27 -20.93
N GLU A 123 5.68 -13.43 -20.54
CA GLU A 123 6.77 -13.74 -21.46
C GLU A 123 6.56 -15.06 -22.20
N HIS A 124 6.15 -16.11 -21.48
CA HIS A 124 5.74 -17.40 -22.08
C HIS A 124 4.61 -17.22 -23.11
N ASN A 125 3.71 -16.26 -22.90
CA ASN A 125 2.65 -15.89 -23.84
C ASN A 125 3.09 -14.85 -24.88
N GLN A 126 4.37 -14.75 -25.17
CA GLN A 126 4.97 -13.93 -26.24
C GLN A 126 4.83 -12.42 -26.04
N LEU A 127 4.64 -11.95 -24.82
CA LEU A 127 4.66 -10.51 -24.51
C LEU A 127 6.07 -10.12 -24.06
N ARG A 128 6.59 -9.03 -24.60
CA ARG A 128 7.88 -8.45 -24.19
C ARG A 128 7.74 -7.85 -22.78
N THR A 129 8.02 -8.65 -21.78
CA THR A 129 7.75 -8.34 -20.37
C THR A 129 9.04 -8.26 -19.55
N GLY A 130 9.12 -7.29 -18.65
CA GLY A 130 10.14 -7.21 -17.62
C GLY A 130 9.53 -7.28 -16.23
N CYS A 131 10.36 -7.53 -15.23
CA CYS A 131 9.95 -7.51 -13.82
C CYS A 131 10.89 -6.64 -12.99
N LEU A 132 10.34 -5.75 -12.17
CA LEU A 132 11.09 -5.04 -11.15
C LEU A 132 10.96 -5.73 -9.81
N GLN A 133 12.09 -6.03 -9.21
CA GLN A 133 12.20 -6.71 -7.91
C GLN A 133 13.01 -5.84 -6.93
N GLY A 134 12.67 -5.92 -5.64
CA GLY A 134 13.34 -5.14 -4.61
C GLY A 134 14.80 -5.54 -4.36
N GLU A 135 15.19 -6.75 -4.75
CA GLU A 135 16.55 -7.30 -4.54
C GLU A 135 17.48 -7.07 -5.75
N MET A 136 16.99 -6.39 -6.80
CA MET A 136 17.82 -6.03 -7.94
C MET A 136 18.90 -5.06 -7.55
N THR A 137 20.10 -5.22 -8.12
CA THR A 137 21.13 -4.19 -8.04
C THR A 137 20.67 -2.92 -8.78
N THR A 138 21.30 -1.80 -8.47
CA THR A 138 20.99 -0.53 -9.14
C THR A 138 21.15 -0.65 -10.66
N GLU A 139 22.17 -1.36 -11.11
CA GLU A 139 22.48 -1.59 -12.53
C GLU A 139 21.41 -2.45 -13.20
N GLN A 140 21.02 -3.57 -12.58
CA GLN A 140 19.96 -4.43 -13.10
C GLN A 140 18.63 -3.67 -13.21
N ARG A 141 18.31 -2.90 -12.18
CA ARG A 141 17.12 -2.04 -12.18
C ARG A 141 17.16 -1.02 -13.32
N LYS A 142 18.29 -0.33 -13.48
CA LYS A 142 18.49 0.64 -14.54
C LYS A 142 18.33 0.00 -15.93
N GLN A 143 18.90 -1.19 -16.15
CA GLN A 143 18.75 -1.93 -17.41
C GLN A 143 17.29 -2.21 -17.76
N VAL A 144 16.51 -2.74 -16.80
CA VAL A 144 15.08 -3.04 -17.01
C VAL A 144 14.29 -1.77 -17.30
N VAL A 145 14.52 -0.70 -16.54
CA VAL A 145 13.84 0.59 -16.72
C VAL A 145 14.18 1.20 -18.07
N THR A 146 15.46 1.18 -18.47
CA THR A 146 15.90 1.66 -19.79
C THR A 146 15.26 0.84 -20.91
N ALA A 147 15.28 -0.49 -20.81
CA ALA A 147 14.66 -1.35 -21.82
C ALA A 147 13.14 -1.09 -21.98
N PHE A 148 12.45 -0.79 -20.86
CA PHE A 148 11.04 -0.42 -20.89
C PHE A 148 10.83 0.99 -21.48
N SER A 149 11.67 1.96 -21.12
CA SER A 149 11.63 3.31 -21.66
C SER A 149 11.92 3.35 -23.16
N ASP A 150 12.85 2.51 -23.64
CA ASP A 150 13.20 2.39 -25.06
C ASP A 150 12.15 1.61 -25.87
N GLY A 151 11.10 1.09 -25.23
CA GLY A 151 10.06 0.28 -25.88
C GLY A 151 10.51 -1.14 -26.27
N LYS A 152 11.70 -1.59 -25.81
CA LYS A 152 12.13 -3.00 -25.94
C LYS A 152 11.24 -3.94 -25.13
N LEU A 153 10.75 -3.46 -23.99
CA LEU A 153 9.72 -4.11 -23.19
C LEU A 153 8.41 -3.32 -23.33
N GLY A 154 7.30 -4.01 -23.57
CA GLY A 154 5.96 -3.41 -23.63
C GLY A 154 5.21 -3.50 -22.29
N VAL A 155 5.61 -4.44 -21.44
CA VAL A 155 4.97 -4.69 -20.14
C VAL A 155 6.03 -4.71 -19.04
N LEU A 156 5.74 -4.06 -17.93
CA LEU A 156 6.56 -4.09 -16.74
C LEU A 156 5.73 -4.55 -15.55
N CYS A 157 6.08 -5.67 -14.93
CA CYS A 157 5.46 -6.16 -13.71
C CYS A 157 6.26 -5.69 -12.48
N ALA A 158 5.58 -5.19 -11.46
CA ALA A 158 6.23 -4.69 -10.25
C ALA A 158 5.38 -4.85 -9.00
N SER A 159 6.03 -4.88 -7.84
CA SER A 159 5.38 -4.59 -6.56
C SER A 159 5.55 -3.11 -6.21
N ASP A 160 4.76 -2.62 -5.23
CA ASP A 160 4.83 -1.21 -4.82
C ASP A 160 6.24 -0.77 -4.43
N VAL A 161 6.94 -1.60 -3.64
CA VAL A 161 8.31 -1.31 -3.20
C VAL A 161 9.27 -1.21 -4.39
N ALA A 162 9.14 -2.11 -5.34
CA ALA A 162 10.02 -2.14 -6.51
C ALA A 162 9.74 -1.00 -7.51
N ALA A 163 8.51 -0.51 -7.56
CA ALA A 163 8.12 0.58 -8.47
C ALA A 163 8.36 1.98 -7.91
N ARG A 164 8.85 2.10 -6.68
CA ARG A 164 9.13 3.41 -6.07
C ARG A 164 10.28 4.13 -6.75
N GLY A 165 10.17 5.45 -6.80
CA GLY A 165 11.19 6.29 -7.43
C GLY A 165 11.39 6.03 -8.92
N LEU A 166 10.46 5.30 -9.57
CA LEU A 166 10.49 5.14 -11.01
C LEU A 166 10.04 6.43 -11.69
N ASP A 167 10.93 7.05 -12.37
CA ASP A 167 10.60 8.07 -13.35
C ASP A 167 10.60 7.44 -14.73
N ILE A 168 9.44 6.93 -15.12
CA ILE A 168 9.22 6.35 -16.45
C ILE A 168 8.21 7.24 -17.15
N PRO A 169 8.59 7.90 -18.25
CA PRO A 169 7.68 8.68 -19.06
C PRO A 169 6.70 7.78 -19.81
N GLU A 170 5.53 8.34 -20.14
CA GLU A 170 4.60 7.77 -21.13
C GLU A 170 4.10 6.36 -20.84
N ILE A 171 3.71 6.06 -19.59
CA ILE A 171 2.95 4.85 -19.29
C ILE A 171 1.50 5.04 -19.74
N ASP A 172 1.05 4.26 -20.73
CA ASP A 172 -0.30 4.37 -21.29
C ASP A 172 -1.34 3.80 -20.32
N VAL A 173 -1.01 2.68 -19.67
CA VAL A 173 -1.93 1.99 -18.76
C VAL A 173 -1.23 1.47 -17.52
N VAL A 174 -1.88 1.71 -16.38
CA VAL A 174 -1.57 1.05 -15.10
C VAL A 174 -2.62 -0.01 -14.84
N ILE A 175 -2.19 -1.26 -14.66
CA ILE A 175 -3.09 -2.37 -14.34
C ILE A 175 -2.82 -2.82 -12.91
N ASN A 176 -3.78 -2.63 -12.01
CA ASN A 176 -3.75 -3.22 -10.68
C ASN A 176 -4.23 -4.66 -10.78
N TYR A 177 -3.29 -5.61 -10.95
CA TYR A 177 -3.59 -7.04 -10.88
C TYR A 177 -4.14 -7.39 -9.50
N ASP A 178 -3.50 -6.94 -8.44
CA ASP A 178 -4.05 -6.92 -7.09
C ASP A 178 -4.38 -5.47 -6.70
N LEU A 179 -5.52 -5.26 -6.07
CA LEU A 179 -5.84 -3.94 -5.51
C LEU A 179 -4.82 -3.55 -4.43
N PRO A 180 -4.36 -2.31 -4.42
CA PRO A 180 -3.53 -1.79 -3.34
C PRO A 180 -4.29 -1.77 -2.02
N HIS A 181 -3.56 -1.76 -0.91
CA HIS A 181 -4.15 -1.85 0.43
C HIS A 181 -4.84 -0.56 0.89
N SER A 182 -4.48 0.58 0.32
CA SER A 182 -4.99 1.90 0.67
C SER A 182 -5.35 2.74 -0.56
N GLY A 183 -6.06 3.85 -0.34
CA GLY A 183 -6.31 4.86 -1.36
C GLY A 183 -5.03 5.59 -1.76
N ASP A 184 -4.14 5.82 -0.80
CA ASP A 184 -2.86 6.47 -1.06
C ASP A 184 -1.97 5.61 -1.96
N ASP A 185 -1.89 4.28 -1.69
CA ASP A 185 -1.21 3.34 -2.59
C ASP A 185 -1.82 3.34 -3.99
N TYR A 186 -3.15 3.44 -4.07
CA TYR A 186 -3.83 3.53 -5.36
C TYR A 186 -3.39 4.75 -6.15
N LEU A 187 -3.31 5.91 -5.50
CA LEU A 187 -2.82 7.15 -6.12
C LEU A 187 -1.37 7.03 -6.61
N HIS A 188 -0.50 6.50 -5.77
CA HIS A 188 0.92 6.32 -6.10
C HIS A 188 1.12 5.37 -7.29
N ARG A 189 0.28 4.34 -7.44
CA ARG A 189 0.30 3.44 -8.60
C ARG A 189 -0.24 4.14 -9.84
N THR A 190 -1.44 4.70 -9.75
CA THR A 190 -2.11 5.30 -10.91
C THR A 190 -1.46 6.58 -11.37
N GLY A 191 -0.82 7.35 -10.48
CA GLY A 191 -0.01 8.51 -10.84
C GLY A 191 1.25 8.19 -11.66
N ARG A 192 1.48 6.94 -12.04
CA ARG A 192 2.51 6.56 -13.03
C ARG A 192 2.04 6.78 -14.47
N THR A 193 0.73 6.92 -14.72
CA THR A 193 0.13 7.32 -16.00
C THR A 193 -0.52 8.69 -15.92
N GLY A 194 -0.94 9.26 -17.01
CA GLY A 194 -1.63 10.55 -17.06
C GLY A 194 -0.78 11.75 -16.66
N ARG A 195 0.54 11.68 -16.85
CA ARG A 195 1.48 12.77 -16.53
C ARG A 195 1.51 13.84 -17.61
N ALA A 196 1.93 15.05 -17.22
CA ALA A 196 2.09 16.19 -18.12
C ALA A 196 0.83 16.56 -18.94
N GLY A 197 -0.36 16.32 -18.39
CA GLY A 197 -1.63 16.64 -19.08
C GLY A 197 -2.10 15.60 -20.11
N ALA A 198 -1.33 14.53 -20.33
CA ALA A 198 -1.78 13.41 -21.17
C ALA A 198 -2.87 12.59 -20.45
N GLY A 199 -3.81 12.04 -21.23
CA GLY A 199 -4.80 11.09 -20.71
C GLY A 199 -4.14 9.80 -20.26
N GLY A 200 -4.53 9.28 -19.08
CA GLY A 200 -4.04 8.01 -18.54
C GLY A 200 -5.17 7.00 -18.38
N LEU A 201 -4.82 5.72 -18.35
CA LEU A 201 -5.77 4.64 -18.08
C LEU A 201 -5.31 3.80 -16.89
N ALA A 202 -6.20 3.63 -15.91
CA ALA A 202 -5.99 2.77 -14.75
C ALA A 202 -7.07 1.68 -14.70
N ILE A 203 -6.66 0.42 -14.80
CA ILE A 203 -7.57 -0.74 -14.78
C ILE A 203 -7.31 -1.55 -13.51
N SER A 204 -8.36 -1.88 -12.76
CA SER A 204 -8.25 -2.70 -11.56
C SER A 204 -9.00 -4.02 -11.75
N LEU A 205 -8.32 -5.15 -11.54
CA LEU A 205 -8.92 -6.48 -11.56
C LEU A 205 -9.46 -6.80 -10.17
N VAL A 206 -10.78 -6.94 -10.05
CA VAL A 206 -11.47 -7.00 -8.75
C VAL A 206 -12.19 -8.32 -8.56
N GLY A 207 -11.68 -9.12 -7.65
CA GLY A 207 -12.35 -10.33 -7.18
C GLY A 207 -13.37 -10.06 -6.08
N ALA A 208 -14.19 -11.07 -5.74
CA ALA A 208 -15.19 -10.95 -4.70
C ALA A 208 -14.62 -10.56 -3.33
N ALA A 209 -13.43 -11.05 -2.99
CA ALA A 209 -12.75 -10.71 -1.73
C ALA A 209 -12.28 -9.25 -1.68
N GLU A 210 -11.97 -8.67 -2.84
CA GLU A 210 -11.42 -7.31 -2.98
C GLU A 210 -12.53 -6.24 -3.08
N TRP A 211 -13.80 -6.62 -3.20
CA TRP A 211 -14.91 -5.68 -3.38
C TRP A 211 -14.95 -4.58 -2.32
N ASN A 212 -14.87 -4.97 -1.05
CA ASN A 212 -14.95 -3.99 0.06
C ASN A 212 -13.75 -3.05 0.08
N LEU A 213 -12.59 -3.53 -0.32
CA LEU A 213 -11.37 -2.72 -0.45
C LEU A 213 -11.54 -1.72 -1.60
N MET A 214 -12.01 -2.16 -2.76
CA MET A 214 -12.33 -1.28 -3.90
C MET A 214 -13.29 -0.16 -3.48
N ILE A 215 -14.40 -0.48 -2.82
CA ILE A 215 -15.37 0.52 -2.35
C ILE A 215 -14.74 1.48 -1.34
N SER A 216 -13.81 1.00 -0.49
CA SER A 216 -13.10 1.87 0.45
C SER A 216 -12.21 2.87 -0.29
N ILE A 217 -11.47 2.42 -1.32
CA ILE A 217 -10.63 3.25 -2.18
C ILE A 217 -11.49 4.30 -2.90
N GLN A 218 -12.58 3.87 -3.55
CA GLN A 218 -13.49 4.78 -4.24
C GLN A 218 -14.00 5.90 -3.33
N ARG A 219 -14.42 5.56 -2.12
CA ARG A 219 -14.94 6.54 -1.16
C ARG A 219 -13.88 7.50 -0.64
N TYR A 220 -12.69 6.96 -0.34
CA TYR A 220 -11.58 7.75 0.14
C TYR A 220 -11.15 8.81 -0.89
N LEU A 221 -11.02 8.39 -2.13
CA LEU A 221 -10.57 9.24 -3.22
C LEU A 221 -11.71 10.01 -3.90
N LYS A 222 -12.97 9.71 -3.58
CA LYS A 222 -14.16 10.25 -4.25
C LYS A 222 -14.12 10.02 -5.77
N LEU A 223 -13.54 8.89 -6.20
CA LEU A 223 -13.41 8.49 -7.60
C LEU A 223 -14.51 7.49 -7.98
N GLY A 224 -14.97 7.53 -9.23
CA GLY A 224 -15.80 6.50 -9.85
C GLY A 224 -14.94 5.51 -10.63
N PHE A 225 -15.20 4.20 -10.49
CA PHE A 225 -14.61 3.19 -11.38
C PHE A 225 -15.64 2.76 -12.39
N GLU A 226 -15.38 3.00 -13.67
CA GLU A 226 -16.21 2.49 -14.75
C GLU A 226 -16.12 0.95 -14.80
N GLN A 227 -17.27 0.30 -14.99
CA GLN A 227 -17.30 -1.15 -15.16
C GLN A 227 -16.97 -1.50 -16.60
N ARG A 228 -15.87 -2.22 -16.80
CA ARG A 228 -15.49 -2.80 -18.10
C ARG A 228 -15.60 -4.31 -18.06
N SER A 229 -15.93 -4.93 -19.20
CA SER A 229 -15.88 -6.38 -19.40
C SER A 229 -15.21 -6.69 -20.72
N LEU A 230 -14.53 -7.82 -20.82
CA LEU A 230 -13.95 -8.31 -22.06
C LEU A 230 -14.87 -9.37 -22.71
N PRO A 231 -15.03 -9.36 -24.03
CA PRO A 231 -15.75 -10.42 -24.74
C PRO A 231 -15.17 -11.80 -24.40
N GLY A 232 -16.02 -12.76 -24.12
CA GLY A 232 -15.61 -14.13 -23.77
C GLY A 232 -14.98 -14.32 -22.38
N LEU A 233 -14.70 -13.23 -21.64
CA LEU A 233 -14.08 -13.27 -20.31
C LEU A 233 -14.91 -12.54 -19.25
N LYS A 234 -16.22 -12.52 -19.39
CA LYS A 234 -17.13 -11.92 -18.40
C LYS A 234 -17.15 -12.79 -17.13
N ALA A 235 -16.91 -12.17 -15.98
CA ALA A 235 -17.02 -12.85 -14.69
C ALA A 235 -18.47 -13.28 -14.40
N ARG A 236 -18.60 -14.41 -13.71
CA ARG A 236 -19.89 -14.84 -13.10
C ARG A 236 -20.23 -13.97 -11.89
N TYR A 237 -19.18 -13.48 -11.20
CA TYR A 237 -19.34 -12.55 -10.11
C TYR A 237 -19.73 -11.17 -10.64
N SER A 238 -20.89 -10.67 -10.20
CA SER A 238 -21.46 -9.37 -10.60
C SER A 238 -21.52 -8.34 -9.46
N GLY A 239 -20.83 -8.63 -8.35
CA GLY A 239 -20.90 -7.86 -7.13
C GLY A 239 -21.59 -8.60 -5.99
N PRO A 240 -21.60 -8.05 -4.77
CA PRO A 240 -22.24 -8.70 -3.63
C PRO A 240 -23.75 -8.65 -3.75
N LYS A 241 -24.42 -9.78 -3.46
CA LYS A 241 -25.89 -9.91 -3.52
C LYS A 241 -26.64 -8.91 -2.63
N LYS A 242 -26.03 -8.51 -1.50
CA LYS A 242 -26.57 -7.49 -0.58
C LYS A 242 -25.50 -6.47 -0.28
N GLN A 243 -25.81 -5.21 -0.45
CA GLN A 243 -24.92 -4.09 -0.19
C GLN A 243 -25.48 -3.22 0.94
N LYS A 244 -24.57 -2.61 1.72
CA LYS A 244 -24.89 -1.55 2.67
C LYS A 244 -25.07 -0.24 1.91
N SER A 245 -25.66 0.78 2.54
CA SER A 245 -25.72 2.15 1.99
C SER A 245 -24.35 2.70 1.59
N SER A 246 -23.27 2.18 2.20
CA SER A 246 -21.88 2.50 1.87
C SER A 246 -21.35 1.79 0.60
N GLY A 247 -22.14 0.98 -0.11
CA GLY A 247 -21.70 0.17 -1.26
C GLY A 247 -20.92 -1.10 -0.88
N LYS A 248 -20.50 -1.25 0.38
CA LYS A 248 -19.79 -2.45 0.85
C LYS A 248 -20.74 -3.66 0.92
N ALA A 249 -20.18 -4.86 0.72
CA ALA A 249 -20.94 -6.09 0.91
C ALA A 249 -21.52 -6.16 2.33
N ALA A 250 -22.80 -6.49 2.45
CA ALA A 250 -23.41 -6.79 3.74
C ALA A 250 -22.89 -8.15 4.20
N GLY A 251 -22.24 -8.20 5.37
CA GLY A 251 -21.81 -9.46 5.96
C GLY A 251 -23.01 -10.38 6.20
N LYS A 252 -22.83 -11.69 6.11
CA LYS A 252 -23.81 -12.66 6.60
C LYS A 252 -24.10 -12.30 8.07
N LYS A 253 -25.36 -12.02 8.44
CA LYS A 253 -25.73 -11.95 9.86
C LYS A 253 -25.18 -13.21 10.51
N LYS A 254 -24.26 -13.08 11.47
CA LYS A 254 -23.89 -14.22 12.31
C LYS A 254 -25.19 -14.80 12.83
N ARG A 255 -25.53 -16.04 12.45
CA ARG A 255 -26.67 -16.74 13.03
C ARG A 255 -26.51 -16.59 14.53
N ALA A 256 -27.51 -16.00 15.17
CA ALA A 256 -27.51 -15.89 16.63
C ALA A 256 -27.31 -17.31 17.15
N ARG A 257 -26.21 -17.52 17.88
CA ARG A 257 -26.00 -18.83 18.53
C ARG A 257 -27.23 -19.09 19.39
N PRO A 258 -27.85 -20.30 19.30
CA PRO A 258 -28.98 -20.64 20.14
C PRO A 258 -28.66 -20.31 21.59
N ALA A 259 -29.66 -19.82 22.32
CA ALA A 259 -29.47 -19.41 23.74
C ALA A 259 -28.83 -20.52 24.58
N ALA A 260 -29.12 -21.79 24.28
CA ALA A 260 -28.51 -22.96 24.88
C ALA A 260 -26.99 -23.07 24.70
N GLU A 261 -26.47 -22.68 23.51
CA GLU A 261 -25.03 -22.72 23.23
C GLU A 261 -24.27 -21.56 23.90
N LYS A 262 -24.93 -20.38 24.01
CA LYS A 262 -24.41 -19.26 24.82
C LYS A 262 -24.33 -19.59 26.31
N ARG A 263 -25.30 -20.36 26.81
CA ARG A 263 -25.33 -20.82 28.21
C ARG A 263 -24.20 -21.82 28.47
N ARG A 264 -24.01 -22.82 27.59
CA ARG A 264 -22.91 -23.79 27.68
C ARG A 264 -21.52 -23.14 27.56
N SER A 265 -21.32 -22.15 26.70
CA SER A 265 -20.03 -21.46 26.59
C SER A 265 -19.75 -20.56 27.83
N ARG A 266 -20.78 -19.93 28.41
CA ARG A 266 -20.66 -19.20 29.70
C ARG A 266 -20.35 -20.12 30.86
N GLU A 267 -20.96 -21.31 30.93
CA GLU A 267 -20.67 -22.31 31.96
C GLU A 267 -19.27 -22.90 31.83
N ARG A 268 -18.79 -23.18 30.60
CA ARG A 268 -17.40 -23.61 30.39
C ARG A 268 -16.39 -22.56 30.82
N ASN A 269 -16.60 -21.29 30.49
CA ASN A 269 -15.73 -20.20 30.91
C ASN A 269 -15.77 -19.98 32.43
N ARG A 270 -16.94 -20.17 33.06
CA ARG A 270 -17.09 -20.08 34.53
C ARG A 270 -16.36 -21.24 35.22
N LYS A 271 -16.42 -22.47 34.67
CA LYS A 271 -15.68 -23.63 35.20
C LYS A 271 -14.16 -23.52 35.02
N GLN A 272 -13.71 -22.85 33.96
CA GLN A 272 -12.27 -22.58 33.75
C GLN A 272 -11.74 -21.48 34.69
N ARG A 273 -12.56 -20.47 35.03
CA ARG A 273 -12.17 -19.42 36.00
C ARG A 273 -12.19 -19.89 37.42
N GLY A 274 -12.86 -20.99 37.76
CA GLY A 274 -12.96 -21.56 39.11
C GLY A 274 -11.96 -22.68 39.39
N LYS A 275 -11.05 -23.04 38.51
CA LYS A 275 -9.96 -23.96 38.81
C LYS A 275 -8.83 -23.17 39.48
N PRO A 276 -8.45 -23.48 40.75
CA PRO A 276 -7.24 -22.93 41.32
C PRO A 276 -6.08 -23.35 40.41
N GLY A 277 -5.26 -22.40 40.00
CA GLY A 277 -4.01 -22.70 39.29
C GLY A 277 -3.14 -23.60 40.16
N PRO A 278 -2.25 -24.43 39.59
CA PRO A 278 -1.31 -25.24 40.33
C PRO A 278 -0.58 -24.32 41.30
N GLY A 279 -0.62 -24.65 42.58
CA GLY A 279 -0.06 -23.86 43.66
C GLY A 279 1.38 -23.50 43.34
N LYS A 280 1.65 -22.21 43.26
CA LYS A 280 3.02 -21.71 43.33
C LYS A 280 3.43 -21.97 44.77
N ASP A 281 4.38 -22.87 44.95
CA ASP A 281 5.12 -23.08 46.18
C ASP A 281 5.54 -21.72 46.71
N ARG A 282 5.13 -21.44 47.94
CA ARG A 282 5.58 -20.27 48.69
C ARG A 282 7.01 -20.55 49.11
N GLY A 283 7.96 -20.41 48.21
CA GLY A 283 9.35 -20.26 48.53
C GLY A 283 9.54 -18.94 49.28
N GLU A 284 10.31 -19.02 50.30
CA GLU A 284 10.67 -18.04 51.32
C GLU A 284 10.82 -16.61 50.82
N THR A 285 10.25 -15.68 51.54
CA THR A 285 10.48 -14.23 51.41
C THR A 285 11.97 -13.94 51.52
N PRO A 286 12.61 -13.30 50.53
CA PRO A 286 13.99 -12.85 50.70
C PRO A 286 14.02 -11.76 51.76
N VAL A 287 14.88 -11.95 52.73
CA VAL A 287 15.21 -10.97 53.76
C VAL A 287 15.77 -9.73 53.07
N ASN A 288 15.19 -8.58 53.35
CA ASN A 288 15.63 -7.28 52.87
C ASN A 288 16.99 -6.96 53.52
N ASP A 289 18.09 -7.01 52.74
CA ASP A 289 19.49 -6.77 53.15
C ASP A 289 19.92 -5.30 53.07
N GLY A 290 18.96 -4.38 53.09
CA GLY A 290 19.23 -2.97 53.42
C GLY A 290 20.03 -2.16 52.38
N PHE A 291 20.23 -2.61 51.15
CA PHE A 291 20.87 -1.80 50.12
C PHE A 291 19.83 -0.93 49.35
N ALA A 292 19.67 0.31 49.78
CA ALA A 292 19.03 1.35 49.00
C ALA A 292 19.96 1.86 47.90
N PRO A 293 19.46 2.07 46.66
CA PRO A 293 20.26 2.66 45.61
C PRO A 293 20.64 4.11 45.95
N LEU A 294 21.92 4.43 45.89
CA LEU A 294 22.44 5.78 46.02
C LEU A 294 21.88 6.72 44.98
N MET A 295 21.10 7.69 45.42
CA MET A 295 20.73 8.87 44.59
C MET A 295 22.00 9.64 44.26
N LYS A 296 22.33 9.82 42.98
CA LYS A 296 23.33 10.77 42.52
C LYS A 296 22.87 12.18 42.87
N LYS A 297 23.69 12.88 43.69
CA LYS A 297 23.59 14.34 43.88
C LYS A 297 24.10 14.99 42.63
N ASP A 298 23.35 15.92 42.07
CA ASP A 298 23.84 16.87 41.10
C ASP A 298 24.87 17.80 41.75
N PRO A 299 25.99 18.09 41.08
CA PRO A 299 26.90 19.18 41.49
C PRO A 299 26.30 20.51 41.02
N GLY A 300 26.38 21.50 41.91
CA GLY A 300 25.99 22.87 41.71
C GLY A 300 26.81 23.63 40.64
#